data_d5c2eaef535aaab76f9cf6cb49f6c02e
#
_entry.id   d5c2eaef535aaab76f9cf6cb49f6c02e
#
_cell.length_a   1.000
_cell.length_b   1.000
_cell.length_c   1.000
_cell.angle_alpha   90.00
_cell.angle_beta   90.00
_cell.angle_gamma   90.00
#
_symmetry.space_group_name_H-M   'P 1'
#
loop_
_entity.id
_entity.type
_entity.pdbx_description
1 polymer ?
#
loop_
_entity_poly.entity_id
_entity_poly.type
_entity_poly.pdbx_seq_one_letter_code
_entity_poly.pdbx_strand_id
1 'polypeptide(L)'
;MLRLDSLSLPLDFTPETLNTLLLRKLKCPPEQLKSVVLLKKAVDARDKADVHFVLSVAVTLKDEAKVLARLKPGVAAPFTFPKAPTLPKARFEHPPVVVGAGPAGLFAALTLARAGVQPILIERGKPVEERTKSVQMMQEQGILDPESNVQFGEGGAGAFSDGKLTTGTKSPLIRTVLQTFVDHGAPEDILYIAKPHVGTDLLKGVVRSMRQEIIQLGGQVRFDTRLTGLMMRGESMEGITVLCGGETQEIRTDTVILAIGHSARDTMQTLFRQGVRMEQKPFAMGVRIEHPQALISQSQYGKCWTHPALKAADYKLAVHTPDGRGTYTFCMCPGGEVIAAASQPDGLCVNGMSYHARAGENANSALLVGVRPEDFGDDHPLAGFVWQRSIEQAAFRLGGGGYKAPVQRVEDLLHDRATTRLGDVQPTYRPGVVPADLRACLPDFIIEDLKFGIRRMDGQLHGFAHPDALLTGVETRSSSPVRLPRNRETLMAERVDGLYPAGEGAGFAGGIVSAAVDGIQTALAALHHHAE
;
A
#
# COMPACT_ATOMS: atom_id res chain seq x y z
N MET A 1 -17.22 8.40 -26.46
CA MET A 1 -17.17 6.92 -26.39
C MET A 1 -18.41 6.39 -25.68
N LEU A 2 -18.76 5.13 -25.91
CA LEU A 2 -19.82 4.43 -25.16
C LEU A 2 -19.19 3.37 -24.25
N ARG A 3 -19.60 3.36 -22.98
CA ARG A 3 -19.20 2.37 -21.99
C ARG A 3 -20.20 1.22 -21.93
N LEU A 4 -19.71 0.01 -21.96
CA LEU A 4 -20.45 -1.22 -21.70
C LEU A 4 -19.83 -1.93 -20.52
N ASP A 5 -20.66 -2.38 -19.58
CA ASP A 5 -20.26 -3.09 -18.37
C ASP A 5 -20.76 -4.53 -18.35
N SER A 6 -20.20 -5.32 -17.44
CA SER A 6 -20.66 -6.70 -17.15
C SER A 6 -20.68 -7.61 -18.38
N LEU A 7 -19.62 -7.56 -19.17
CA LEU A 7 -19.45 -8.43 -20.33
C LEU A 7 -18.78 -9.73 -19.88
N SER A 8 -19.55 -10.82 -19.76
CA SER A 8 -19.00 -12.15 -19.43
C SER A 8 -18.40 -12.79 -20.67
N LEU A 9 -17.17 -13.28 -20.54
CA LEU A 9 -16.40 -13.95 -21.59
C LEU A 9 -15.63 -15.14 -21.00
N PRO A 10 -15.46 -16.24 -21.74
CA PRO A 10 -14.70 -17.40 -21.27
C PRO A 10 -13.22 -17.03 -21.04
N LEU A 11 -12.48 -17.87 -20.31
CA LEU A 11 -11.08 -17.61 -19.97
C LEU A 11 -10.16 -17.54 -21.21
N ASP A 12 -10.52 -18.20 -22.28
CA ASP A 12 -9.79 -18.28 -23.56
C ASP A 12 -10.32 -17.29 -24.62
N PHE A 13 -11.10 -16.27 -24.22
CA PHE A 13 -11.63 -15.30 -25.17
C PHE A 13 -10.54 -14.58 -25.95
N THR A 14 -10.85 -14.29 -27.22
CA THR A 14 -9.99 -13.51 -28.12
C THR A 14 -10.56 -12.12 -28.36
N PRO A 15 -9.77 -11.18 -28.94
CA PRO A 15 -10.30 -9.87 -29.38
C PRO A 15 -11.50 -10.00 -30.32
N GLU A 16 -11.51 -11.02 -31.19
CA GLU A 16 -12.59 -11.29 -32.15
C GLU A 16 -13.87 -11.72 -31.42
N THR A 17 -13.75 -12.55 -30.39
CA THR A 17 -14.87 -12.97 -29.54
C THR A 17 -15.49 -11.76 -28.82
N LEU A 18 -14.65 -10.88 -28.26
CA LEU A 18 -15.08 -9.63 -27.63
C LEU A 18 -15.79 -8.72 -28.65
N ASN A 19 -15.19 -8.48 -29.82
CA ASN A 19 -15.78 -7.63 -30.86
C ASN A 19 -17.15 -8.18 -31.31
N THR A 20 -17.27 -9.48 -31.54
CA THR A 20 -18.53 -10.13 -31.90
C THR A 20 -19.61 -9.91 -30.82
N LEU A 21 -19.25 -10.04 -29.54
CA LEU A 21 -20.15 -9.78 -28.43
C LEU A 21 -20.59 -8.29 -28.41
N LEU A 22 -19.65 -7.38 -28.63
CA LEU A 22 -19.92 -5.92 -28.64
C LEU A 22 -20.86 -5.54 -29.78
N LEU A 23 -20.61 -5.99 -31.01
CA LEU A 23 -21.44 -5.72 -32.16
C LEU A 23 -22.87 -6.23 -31.97
N ARG A 24 -23.02 -7.43 -31.41
CA ARG A 24 -24.33 -8.00 -31.07
C ARG A 24 -25.07 -7.15 -30.03
N LYS A 25 -24.39 -6.73 -28.93
CA LYS A 25 -24.98 -5.88 -27.87
C LYS A 25 -25.34 -4.49 -28.38
N LEU A 26 -24.47 -3.89 -29.18
CA LEU A 26 -24.65 -2.55 -29.76
C LEU A 26 -25.62 -2.54 -30.96
N LYS A 27 -25.99 -3.71 -31.47
CA LYS A 27 -26.84 -3.85 -32.67
C LYS A 27 -26.34 -3.01 -33.84
N CYS A 28 -25.04 -3.05 -34.08
CA CYS A 28 -24.40 -2.31 -35.16
C CYS A 28 -23.48 -3.22 -36.00
N PRO A 29 -23.28 -2.88 -37.29
CA PRO A 29 -22.39 -3.65 -38.15
C PRO A 29 -20.91 -3.35 -37.83
N PRO A 30 -20.00 -4.25 -38.24
CA PRO A 30 -18.56 -4.15 -37.89
C PRO A 30 -17.90 -2.84 -38.27
N GLU A 31 -18.27 -2.25 -39.41
CA GLU A 31 -17.72 -0.99 -39.90
C GLU A 31 -18.04 0.23 -39.04
N GLN A 32 -18.98 0.12 -38.07
CA GLN A 32 -19.27 1.15 -37.08
C GLN A 32 -18.24 1.20 -35.96
N LEU A 33 -17.60 0.07 -35.63
CA LEU A 33 -16.64 -0.06 -34.54
C LEU A 33 -15.27 0.50 -34.97
N LYS A 34 -14.79 1.58 -34.32
CA LYS A 34 -13.50 2.20 -34.55
C LYS A 34 -12.42 1.69 -33.60
N SER A 35 -12.74 1.66 -32.32
CA SER A 35 -11.80 1.20 -31.29
C SER A 35 -12.51 0.64 -30.07
N VAL A 36 -11.83 -0.24 -29.36
CA VAL A 36 -12.24 -0.82 -28.07
C VAL A 36 -11.12 -0.63 -27.07
N VAL A 37 -11.44 -0.05 -25.92
CA VAL A 37 -10.51 0.14 -24.81
C VAL A 37 -11.03 -0.62 -23.60
N LEU A 38 -10.22 -1.47 -22.99
CA LEU A 38 -10.54 -2.14 -21.74
C LEU A 38 -10.52 -1.13 -20.60
N LEU A 39 -11.62 -1.07 -19.84
CA LEU A 39 -11.74 -0.25 -18.63
C LEU A 39 -11.60 -1.08 -17.37
N LYS A 40 -12.05 -2.35 -17.45
CA LYS A 40 -11.95 -3.31 -16.35
C LYS A 40 -11.90 -4.74 -16.89
N LYS A 41 -11.03 -5.56 -16.30
CA LYS A 41 -10.99 -7.01 -16.49
C LYS A 41 -10.91 -7.66 -15.10
N ALA A 42 -11.92 -8.46 -14.75
CA ALA A 42 -12.01 -9.18 -13.49
C ALA A 42 -12.27 -10.66 -13.76
N VAL A 43 -11.77 -11.53 -12.88
CA VAL A 43 -12.17 -12.94 -12.83
C VAL A 43 -13.43 -13.04 -11.97
N ASP A 44 -14.46 -13.70 -12.47
CA ASP A 44 -15.60 -14.14 -11.67
C ASP A 44 -15.43 -15.64 -11.40
N ALA A 45 -15.21 -15.99 -10.14
CA ALA A 45 -15.03 -17.36 -9.67
C ALA A 45 -16.01 -17.68 -8.52
N ARG A 46 -17.13 -16.98 -8.45
CA ARG A 46 -18.18 -17.25 -7.44
C ARG A 46 -18.81 -18.62 -7.67
N ASP A 47 -19.01 -18.98 -8.92
CA ASP A 47 -19.30 -20.35 -9.33
C ASP A 47 -18.02 -21.01 -9.84
N LYS A 48 -17.54 -22.03 -9.11
CA LYS A 48 -16.31 -22.74 -9.44
C LYS A 48 -16.43 -23.68 -10.65
N ALA A 49 -17.67 -23.95 -11.09
CA ALA A 49 -17.95 -24.68 -12.31
C ALA A 49 -17.95 -23.78 -13.56
N ASP A 50 -18.11 -22.47 -13.39
CA ASP A 50 -18.16 -21.47 -14.47
C ASP A 50 -17.26 -20.25 -14.16
N VAL A 51 -15.95 -20.47 -14.06
CA VAL A 51 -14.99 -19.39 -13.89
C VAL A 51 -14.76 -18.68 -15.22
N HIS A 52 -15.01 -17.36 -15.25
CA HIS A 52 -14.94 -16.58 -16.47
C HIS A 52 -14.46 -15.15 -16.22
N PHE A 53 -14.15 -14.41 -17.28
CA PHE A 53 -13.85 -12.99 -17.18
C PHE A 53 -15.11 -12.13 -17.26
N VAL A 54 -15.14 -11.08 -16.45
CA VAL A 54 -16.12 -9.99 -16.54
C VAL A 54 -15.40 -8.72 -16.93
N LEU A 55 -15.76 -8.16 -18.09
CA LEU A 55 -15.13 -6.97 -18.65
C LEU A 55 -16.04 -5.74 -18.56
N SER A 56 -15.40 -4.57 -18.47
CA SER A 56 -15.98 -3.28 -18.86
C SER A 56 -15.14 -2.68 -19.97
N VAL A 57 -15.76 -2.11 -20.97
CA VAL A 57 -15.07 -1.51 -22.11
C VAL A 57 -15.62 -0.14 -22.46
N ALA A 58 -14.77 0.71 -23.06
CA ALA A 58 -15.21 1.89 -23.79
C ALA A 58 -15.03 1.65 -25.28
N VAL A 59 -16.06 1.91 -26.06
CA VAL A 59 -16.04 1.76 -27.51
C VAL A 59 -16.18 3.12 -28.20
N THR A 60 -15.44 3.32 -29.26
CA THR A 60 -15.62 4.44 -30.18
C THR A 60 -16.31 3.93 -31.45
N LEU A 61 -17.42 4.58 -31.81
CA LEU A 61 -18.18 4.24 -33.01
C LEU A 61 -18.14 5.39 -34.02
N LYS A 62 -18.49 5.13 -35.28
CA LYS A 62 -18.64 6.19 -36.27
C LYS A 62 -19.77 7.16 -35.95
N ASP A 63 -20.89 6.63 -35.44
CA ASP A 63 -22.08 7.39 -35.00
C ASP A 63 -22.61 6.89 -33.67
N GLU A 64 -21.99 7.38 -32.58
CA GLU A 64 -22.33 6.98 -31.19
C GLU A 64 -23.76 7.38 -30.80
N ALA A 65 -24.21 8.57 -31.19
CA ALA A 65 -25.52 9.09 -30.85
C ALA A 65 -26.65 8.24 -31.46
N LYS A 66 -26.51 7.89 -32.73
CA LYS A 66 -27.49 7.08 -33.48
C LYS A 66 -27.55 5.65 -32.92
N VAL A 67 -26.39 5.08 -32.57
CA VAL A 67 -26.37 3.74 -31.95
C VAL A 67 -26.99 3.79 -30.57
N LEU A 68 -26.61 4.74 -29.72
CA LEU A 68 -27.15 4.87 -28.36
C LEU A 68 -28.68 5.05 -28.35
N ALA A 69 -29.24 5.85 -29.25
CA ALA A 69 -30.69 6.10 -29.36
C ALA A 69 -31.53 4.85 -29.66
N ARG A 70 -30.91 3.79 -30.22
CA ARG A 70 -31.55 2.51 -30.56
C ARG A 70 -31.43 1.44 -29.47
N LEU A 71 -30.57 1.68 -28.46
CA LEU A 71 -30.33 0.72 -27.41
C LEU A 71 -31.33 0.88 -26.28
N LYS A 72 -31.63 -0.23 -25.60
CA LYS A 72 -32.40 -0.16 -24.34
C LYS A 72 -31.56 0.54 -23.28
N PRO A 73 -32.18 1.29 -22.35
CA PRO A 73 -31.46 1.86 -21.19
C PRO A 73 -30.64 0.80 -20.45
N GLY A 74 -29.44 1.15 -20.05
CA GLY A 74 -28.51 0.26 -19.30
C GLY A 74 -27.64 -0.64 -20.15
N VAL A 75 -27.81 -0.72 -21.47
CA VAL A 75 -26.91 -1.52 -22.34
C VAL A 75 -25.57 -0.81 -22.55
N ALA A 76 -25.60 0.49 -22.76
CA ALA A 76 -24.42 1.34 -22.90
C ALA A 76 -24.71 2.73 -22.33
N ALA A 77 -23.67 3.44 -21.95
CA ALA A 77 -23.75 4.83 -21.47
C ALA A 77 -22.64 5.68 -22.09
N PRO A 78 -22.84 7.00 -22.27
CA PRO A 78 -21.77 7.91 -22.64
C PRO A 78 -20.60 7.82 -21.65
N PHE A 79 -19.36 7.88 -22.17
CA PHE A 79 -18.16 7.77 -21.35
C PHE A 79 -17.07 8.71 -21.87
N THR A 80 -16.41 9.37 -20.92
CA THR A 80 -15.16 10.11 -21.13
C THR A 80 -14.19 9.77 -20.00
N PHE A 81 -12.91 9.66 -20.32
CA PHE A 81 -11.89 9.47 -19.29
C PHE A 81 -11.83 10.71 -18.36
N PRO A 82 -11.61 10.51 -17.06
CA PRO A 82 -11.29 11.62 -16.17
C PRO A 82 -10.10 12.41 -16.72
N LYS A 83 -10.21 13.73 -16.70
CA LYS A 83 -9.10 14.61 -17.08
C LYS A 83 -8.08 14.68 -15.93
N ALA A 84 -6.81 14.86 -16.29
CA ALA A 84 -5.79 15.22 -15.31
C ALA A 84 -6.17 16.53 -14.61
N PRO A 85 -5.77 16.73 -13.34
CA PRO A 85 -6.05 17.98 -12.64
C PRO A 85 -5.35 19.15 -13.34
N THR A 86 -6.02 20.30 -13.35
CA THR A 86 -5.39 21.55 -13.77
C THR A 86 -4.43 22.00 -12.67
N LEU A 87 -3.20 22.30 -13.04
CA LEU A 87 -2.19 22.79 -12.10
C LEU A 87 -2.20 24.31 -12.13
N PRO A 88 -2.51 24.99 -11.00
CA PRO A 88 -2.47 26.44 -10.94
C PRO A 88 -1.01 26.94 -11.00
N LYS A 89 -0.82 28.13 -11.56
CA LYS A 89 0.44 28.84 -11.43
C LYS A 89 0.56 29.36 -10.00
N ALA A 90 1.71 29.15 -9.39
CA ALA A 90 1.94 29.54 -8.00
C ALA A 90 3.36 30.11 -7.85
N ARG A 91 3.51 31.07 -6.92
CA ARG A 91 4.79 31.66 -6.58
C ARG A 91 5.08 31.44 -5.10
N PHE A 92 6.15 30.74 -4.82
CA PHE A 92 6.65 30.51 -3.47
C PHE A 92 7.80 31.48 -3.19
N GLU A 93 7.88 32.00 -1.99
CA GLU A 93 9.01 32.85 -1.56
C GLU A 93 10.29 32.02 -1.46
N HIS A 94 10.16 30.81 -0.94
CA HIS A 94 11.21 29.80 -0.85
C HIS A 94 10.75 28.49 -1.50
N PRO A 95 11.66 27.63 -1.98
CA PRO A 95 11.27 26.33 -2.53
C PRO A 95 10.44 25.52 -1.51
N PRO A 96 9.26 24.99 -1.89
CA PRO A 96 8.51 24.12 -1.00
C PRO A 96 9.27 22.83 -0.76
N VAL A 97 9.23 22.33 0.48
CA VAL A 97 9.92 21.11 0.88
C VAL A 97 8.92 19.97 1.01
N VAL A 98 9.24 18.83 0.41
CA VAL A 98 8.50 17.58 0.58
C VAL A 98 9.36 16.61 1.40
N VAL A 99 8.83 16.14 2.53
CA VAL A 99 9.56 15.26 3.46
C VAL A 99 9.07 13.82 3.32
N GLY A 100 9.94 12.95 2.82
CA GLY A 100 9.68 11.53 2.57
C GLY A 100 9.41 11.23 1.09
N ALA A 101 10.14 10.27 0.52
CA ALA A 101 10.04 9.82 -0.87
C ALA A 101 9.18 8.56 -1.03
N GLY A 102 8.16 8.36 -0.18
CA GLY A 102 7.11 7.37 -0.37
C GLY A 102 6.08 7.83 -1.42
N PRO A 103 5.02 7.03 -1.69
CA PRO A 103 4.03 7.37 -2.73
C PRO A 103 3.43 8.78 -2.57
N ALA A 104 3.09 9.20 -1.35
CA ALA A 104 2.54 10.54 -1.12
C ALA A 104 3.56 11.64 -1.49
N GLY A 105 4.81 11.52 -1.03
CA GLY A 105 5.84 12.52 -1.28
C GLY A 105 6.29 12.57 -2.73
N LEU A 106 6.48 11.40 -3.38
CA LEU A 106 6.83 11.36 -4.81
C LEU A 106 5.77 12.02 -5.68
N PHE A 107 4.48 11.72 -5.45
CA PHE A 107 3.40 12.34 -6.21
C PHE A 107 3.20 13.81 -5.86
N ALA A 108 3.44 14.23 -4.61
CA ALA A 108 3.42 15.64 -4.24
C ALA A 108 4.55 16.41 -4.95
N ALA A 109 5.79 15.94 -4.85
CA ALA A 109 6.94 16.57 -5.49
C ALA A 109 6.80 16.62 -7.02
N LEU A 110 6.33 15.53 -7.64
CA LEU A 110 6.08 15.47 -9.08
C LEU A 110 4.97 16.46 -9.51
N THR A 111 3.90 16.60 -8.71
CA THR A 111 2.81 17.56 -8.98
C THR A 111 3.32 18.99 -8.93
N LEU A 112 4.10 19.34 -7.91
CA LEU A 112 4.75 20.66 -7.79
C LEU A 112 5.70 20.93 -8.96
N ALA A 113 6.56 19.97 -9.30
CA ALA A 113 7.50 20.11 -10.41
C ALA A 113 6.79 20.29 -11.77
N ARG A 114 5.72 19.52 -12.02
CA ARG A 114 4.88 19.67 -13.23
C ARG A 114 4.12 21.02 -13.29
N ALA A 115 3.89 21.65 -12.13
CA ALA A 115 3.33 23.01 -12.07
C ALA A 115 4.39 24.11 -12.32
N GLY A 116 5.65 23.75 -12.56
CA GLY A 116 6.75 24.68 -12.79
C GLY A 116 7.41 25.19 -11.50
N VAL A 117 7.05 24.61 -10.36
CA VAL A 117 7.68 24.87 -9.07
C VAL A 117 8.91 23.96 -8.91
N GLN A 118 9.95 24.43 -8.22
CA GLN A 118 11.18 23.66 -7.96
C GLN A 118 11.20 23.13 -6.52
N PRO A 119 10.53 21.99 -6.23
CA PRO A 119 10.46 21.46 -4.87
C PRO A 119 11.81 20.87 -4.43
N ILE A 120 12.04 20.83 -3.12
CA ILE A 120 13.11 20.04 -2.50
C ILE A 120 12.47 18.82 -1.86
N LEU A 121 12.68 17.64 -2.44
CA LEU A 121 12.27 16.36 -1.86
C LEU A 121 13.42 15.81 -1.01
N ILE A 122 13.18 15.60 0.28
CA ILE A 122 14.15 14.97 1.19
C ILE A 122 13.67 13.58 1.59
N GLU A 123 14.59 12.64 1.67
CA GLU A 123 14.34 11.27 2.13
C GLU A 123 15.43 10.87 3.12
N ARG A 124 15.03 10.29 4.27
CA ARG A 124 15.98 9.87 5.30
C ARG A 124 16.85 8.69 4.88
N GLY A 125 16.29 7.80 4.06
CA GLY A 125 17.00 6.63 3.55
C GLY A 125 17.65 6.87 2.20
N LYS A 126 18.13 5.78 1.63
CA LYS A 126 18.94 5.76 0.39
C LYS A 126 18.06 5.74 -0.86
N PRO A 127 18.63 6.10 -2.04
CA PRO A 127 17.98 5.84 -3.32
C PRO A 127 17.73 4.35 -3.50
N VAL A 128 16.72 3.99 -4.30
CA VAL A 128 16.20 2.61 -4.38
C VAL A 128 17.27 1.58 -4.77
N GLU A 129 18.29 1.98 -5.53
CA GLU A 129 19.40 1.13 -5.94
C GLU A 129 20.27 0.71 -4.75
N GLU A 130 20.60 1.64 -3.86
CA GLU A 130 21.40 1.37 -2.66
C GLU A 130 20.56 0.79 -1.53
N ARG A 131 19.31 1.28 -1.38
CA ARG A 131 18.35 0.75 -0.44
C ARG A 131 18.11 -0.74 -0.64
N THR A 132 18.10 -1.22 -1.90
CA THR A 132 17.96 -2.65 -2.20
C THR A 132 19.06 -3.47 -1.54
N LYS A 133 20.29 -2.95 -1.49
CA LYS A 133 21.41 -3.62 -0.80
C LYS A 133 21.21 -3.67 0.72
N SER A 134 20.74 -2.56 1.33
CA SER A 134 20.44 -2.53 2.77
C SER A 134 19.33 -3.55 3.13
N VAL A 135 18.28 -3.65 2.31
CA VAL A 135 17.21 -4.64 2.51
C VAL A 135 17.75 -6.07 2.35
N GLN A 136 18.60 -6.31 1.36
CA GLN A 136 19.23 -7.62 1.15
C GLN A 136 20.11 -8.02 2.33
N MET A 137 20.93 -7.12 2.87
CA MET A 137 21.75 -7.38 4.08
C MET A 137 20.86 -7.77 5.28
N MET A 138 19.72 -7.11 5.44
CA MET A 138 18.75 -7.48 6.48
C MET A 138 18.19 -8.89 6.26
N GLN A 139 17.81 -9.23 5.04
CA GLN A 139 17.22 -10.54 4.71
C GLN A 139 18.25 -11.70 4.80
N GLU A 140 19.48 -11.48 4.41
CA GLU A 140 20.50 -12.55 4.34
C GLU A 140 21.33 -12.67 5.63
N GLN A 141 21.58 -11.56 6.31
CA GLN A 141 22.52 -11.49 7.42
C GLN A 141 21.90 -10.99 8.73
N GLY A 142 20.63 -10.55 8.72
CA GLY A 142 20.00 -9.95 9.89
C GLY A 142 20.64 -8.61 10.31
N ILE A 143 21.23 -7.88 9.37
CA ILE A 143 21.87 -6.57 9.64
C ILE A 143 20.88 -5.47 9.26
N LEU A 144 20.40 -4.73 10.27
CA LEU A 144 19.50 -3.60 10.09
C LEU A 144 20.29 -2.31 9.82
N ASP A 145 19.95 -1.63 8.71
CA ASP A 145 20.23 -0.21 8.53
C ASP A 145 19.01 0.59 9.04
N PRO A 146 19.09 1.31 10.17
CA PRO A 146 17.93 1.98 10.75
C PRO A 146 17.43 3.16 9.91
N GLU A 147 18.24 3.72 9.03
CA GLU A 147 17.85 4.81 8.14
C GLU A 147 17.42 4.33 6.75
N SER A 148 17.83 3.12 6.31
CA SER A 148 17.51 2.59 4.98
C SER A 148 17.12 1.11 5.03
N ASN A 149 15.82 0.80 4.98
CA ASN A 149 15.26 -0.54 5.18
C ASN A 149 13.93 -0.69 4.42
N VAL A 150 13.09 -1.68 4.76
CA VAL A 150 11.77 -1.87 4.12
C VAL A 150 10.80 -0.72 4.40
N GLN A 151 11.00 0.05 5.46
CA GLN A 151 10.13 1.18 5.81
C GLN A 151 10.63 2.52 5.25
N PHE A 152 11.94 2.74 5.25
CA PHE A 152 12.61 3.99 4.91
C PHE A 152 13.44 3.86 3.64
N GLY A 153 13.47 4.94 2.86
CA GLY A 153 14.15 5.07 1.59
C GLY A 153 13.19 5.30 0.43
N GLU A 154 13.74 5.58 -0.74
CA GLU A 154 12.99 5.90 -1.96
C GLU A 154 11.91 4.87 -2.28
N GLY A 155 10.70 5.36 -2.58
CA GLY A 155 9.51 4.56 -2.84
C GLY A 155 8.73 4.15 -1.58
N GLY A 156 9.26 4.45 -0.36
CA GLY A 156 8.63 4.10 0.92
C GLY A 156 8.43 2.59 1.10
N ALA A 157 7.60 2.16 2.02
CA ALA A 157 7.30 0.74 2.26
C ALA A 157 6.69 0.04 1.02
N GLY A 158 6.03 0.80 0.14
CA GLY A 158 5.42 0.29 -1.09
C GLY A 158 6.41 -0.36 -2.06
N ALA A 159 7.66 0.14 -2.15
CA ALA A 159 8.67 -0.37 -3.07
C ALA A 159 9.13 -1.82 -2.75
N PHE A 160 8.94 -2.27 -1.52
CA PHE A 160 9.25 -3.63 -1.06
C PHE A 160 7.99 -4.37 -0.60
N SER A 161 6.92 -4.27 -1.39
CA SER A 161 5.64 -4.94 -1.16
C SER A 161 5.17 -5.67 -2.43
N ASP A 162 3.96 -6.21 -2.44
CA ASP A 162 3.32 -6.72 -3.68
C ASP A 162 3.03 -5.59 -4.69
N GLY A 163 3.12 -4.33 -4.28
CA GLY A 163 2.81 -3.21 -5.16
C GLY A 163 1.34 -3.14 -5.56
N LYS A 164 0.41 -3.50 -4.66
CA LYS A 164 -1.03 -3.42 -4.90
C LYS A 164 -1.48 -1.99 -5.14
N LEU A 165 -2.27 -1.81 -6.21
CA LEU A 165 -2.83 -0.52 -6.59
C LEU A 165 -4.36 -0.45 -6.35
N THR A 166 -4.93 -1.45 -5.68
CA THR A 166 -6.33 -1.40 -5.25
C THR A 166 -6.50 -0.41 -4.09
N THR A 167 -7.56 0.38 -4.13
CA THR A 167 -7.86 1.38 -3.09
C THR A 167 -9.35 1.44 -2.81
N GLY A 168 -9.71 1.79 -1.58
CA GLY A 168 -11.09 2.12 -1.20
C GLY A 168 -11.50 3.57 -1.51
N THR A 169 -10.56 4.41 -1.87
CA THR A 169 -10.80 5.81 -2.23
C THR A 169 -11.60 5.90 -3.55
N LYS A 170 -12.54 6.84 -3.59
CA LYS A 170 -13.30 7.18 -4.81
C LYS A 170 -12.87 8.56 -5.31
N SER A 171 -11.70 8.65 -5.91
CA SER A 171 -11.15 9.91 -6.43
C SER A 171 -10.94 9.84 -7.94
N PRO A 172 -11.25 10.89 -8.72
CA PRO A 172 -10.92 10.97 -10.13
C PRO A 172 -9.41 10.93 -10.40
N LEU A 173 -8.59 11.27 -9.39
CA LEU A 173 -7.13 11.25 -9.46
C LEU A 173 -6.52 9.85 -9.54
N ILE A 174 -7.28 8.78 -9.21
CA ILE A 174 -6.81 7.39 -9.31
C ILE A 174 -6.29 7.11 -10.73
N ARG A 175 -7.03 7.55 -11.75
CA ARG A 175 -6.58 7.36 -13.15
C ARG A 175 -5.27 8.10 -13.43
N THR A 176 -5.10 9.30 -12.90
CA THR A 176 -3.85 10.07 -13.00
C THR A 176 -2.69 9.31 -12.35
N VAL A 177 -2.90 8.75 -11.15
CA VAL A 177 -1.88 7.94 -10.46
C VAL A 177 -1.49 6.72 -11.28
N LEU A 178 -2.46 5.92 -11.74
CA LEU A 178 -2.18 4.72 -12.54
C LEU A 178 -1.51 5.05 -13.86
N GLN A 179 -1.95 6.12 -14.55
CA GLN A 179 -1.33 6.58 -15.78
C GLN A 179 0.11 7.04 -15.53
N THR A 180 0.36 7.81 -14.48
CA THR A 180 1.73 8.21 -14.10
C THR A 180 2.63 6.98 -13.87
N PHE A 181 2.15 5.92 -13.22
CA PHE A 181 2.94 4.70 -13.09
C PHE A 181 3.25 4.05 -14.44
N VAL A 182 2.28 3.99 -15.36
CA VAL A 182 2.51 3.47 -16.73
C VAL A 182 3.51 4.33 -17.49
N ASP A 183 3.39 5.64 -17.42
CA ASP A 183 4.31 6.59 -18.08
C ASP A 183 5.76 6.43 -17.58
N HIS A 184 5.93 5.86 -16.36
CA HIS A 184 7.22 5.59 -15.73
C HIS A 184 7.64 4.11 -15.80
N GLY A 185 6.97 3.30 -16.62
CA GLY A 185 7.39 1.93 -16.92
C GLY A 185 6.65 0.82 -16.17
N ALA A 186 5.55 1.12 -15.48
CA ALA A 186 4.67 0.07 -14.99
C ALA A 186 3.90 -0.58 -16.16
N PRO A 187 3.50 -1.86 -16.03
CA PRO A 187 2.72 -2.54 -17.06
C PRO A 187 1.38 -1.83 -17.34
N GLU A 188 1.01 -1.70 -18.61
CA GLU A 188 -0.24 -1.05 -19.02
C GLU A 188 -1.50 -1.74 -18.48
N ASP A 189 -1.43 -3.02 -18.16
CA ASP A 189 -2.56 -3.80 -17.67
C ASP A 189 -3.08 -3.29 -16.31
N ILE A 190 -2.28 -2.55 -15.53
CA ILE A 190 -2.73 -1.91 -14.28
C ILE A 190 -3.87 -0.91 -14.52
N LEU A 191 -4.04 -0.41 -15.73
CA LEU A 191 -5.10 0.53 -16.09
C LEU A 191 -6.48 -0.11 -16.18
N TYR A 192 -6.55 -1.44 -16.32
CA TYR A 192 -7.82 -2.14 -16.51
C TYR A 192 -7.97 -3.44 -15.71
N ILE A 193 -6.92 -4.04 -15.16
CA ILE A 193 -7.09 -5.19 -14.25
C ILE A 193 -7.81 -4.76 -12.98
N ALA A 194 -8.80 -5.51 -12.53
CA ALA A 194 -9.63 -5.15 -11.37
C ALA A 194 -8.84 -5.15 -10.05
N LYS A 195 -7.77 -5.95 -9.96
CA LYS A 195 -6.85 -6.00 -8.82
C LYS A 195 -5.41 -5.77 -9.32
N PRO A 196 -5.09 -4.51 -9.73
CA PRO A 196 -3.80 -4.20 -10.30
C PRO A 196 -2.68 -4.26 -9.26
N HIS A 197 -1.51 -4.72 -9.71
CA HIS A 197 -0.28 -4.71 -8.93
C HIS A 197 0.92 -4.53 -9.86
N VAL A 198 2.01 -4.02 -9.32
CA VAL A 198 3.25 -3.80 -10.08
C VAL A 198 4.30 -4.86 -9.75
N GLY A 199 4.39 -5.29 -8.50
CA GLY A 199 5.45 -6.16 -8.00
C GLY A 199 6.68 -5.38 -7.53
N THR A 200 7.38 -5.93 -6.54
CA THR A 200 8.55 -5.26 -5.93
C THR A 200 9.71 -5.07 -6.92
N ASP A 201 9.85 -5.95 -7.89
CA ASP A 201 10.88 -5.90 -8.94
C ASP A 201 10.70 -4.73 -9.90
N LEU A 202 9.48 -4.52 -10.40
CA LEU A 202 9.19 -3.46 -11.38
C LEU A 202 9.02 -2.09 -10.72
N LEU A 203 8.43 -2.04 -9.52
CA LEU A 203 8.13 -0.77 -8.85
C LEU A 203 9.38 0.05 -8.54
N LYS A 204 10.53 -0.59 -8.31
CA LYS A 204 11.83 0.09 -8.14
C LYS A 204 12.22 0.92 -9.35
N GLY A 205 12.02 0.39 -10.56
CA GLY A 205 12.24 1.11 -11.81
C GLY A 205 11.32 2.30 -11.99
N VAL A 206 10.04 2.13 -11.62
CA VAL A 206 9.02 3.18 -11.69
C VAL A 206 9.37 4.37 -10.77
N VAL A 207 9.69 4.14 -9.50
CA VAL A 207 10.01 5.23 -8.56
C VAL A 207 11.29 5.96 -8.96
N ARG A 208 12.31 5.23 -9.46
CA ARG A 208 13.52 5.83 -10.02
C ARG A 208 13.21 6.76 -11.20
N SER A 209 12.36 6.33 -12.13
CA SER A 209 11.95 7.12 -13.28
C SER A 209 11.20 8.38 -12.85
N MET A 210 10.30 8.30 -11.85
CA MET A 210 9.62 9.46 -11.27
C MET A 210 10.60 10.46 -10.65
N ARG A 211 11.60 9.99 -9.90
CA ARG A 211 12.68 10.84 -9.37
C ARG A 211 13.40 11.59 -10.50
N GLN A 212 13.72 10.90 -11.59
CA GLN A 212 14.40 11.51 -12.74
C GLN A 212 13.56 12.62 -13.36
N GLU A 213 12.24 12.44 -13.51
CA GLU A 213 11.34 13.50 -14.01
C GLU A 213 11.32 14.70 -13.05
N ILE A 214 11.23 14.50 -11.73
CA ILE A 214 11.27 15.58 -10.75
C ILE A 214 12.55 16.42 -10.93
N ILE A 215 13.71 15.76 -11.07
CA ILE A 215 15.01 16.43 -11.26
C ILE A 215 15.05 17.16 -12.63
N GLN A 216 14.58 16.54 -13.70
CA GLN A 216 14.53 17.14 -15.03
C GLN A 216 13.67 18.41 -15.08
N LEU A 217 12.61 18.46 -14.27
CA LEU A 217 11.74 19.61 -14.13
C LEU A 217 12.30 20.68 -13.17
N GLY A 218 13.54 20.52 -12.67
CA GLY A 218 14.24 21.50 -11.83
C GLY A 218 14.08 21.27 -10.32
N GLY A 219 13.37 20.23 -9.88
CA GLY A 219 13.30 19.86 -8.47
C GLY A 219 14.62 19.26 -7.97
N GLN A 220 14.83 19.28 -6.67
CA GLN A 220 15.97 18.65 -5.99
C GLN A 220 15.50 17.42 -5.23
N VAL A 221 16.29 16.33 -5.26
CA VAL A 221 16.04 15.14 -4.44
C VAL A 221 17.29 14.87 -3.59
N ARG A 222 17.12 14.86 -2.26
CA ARG A 222 18.19 14.68 -1.28
C ARG A 222 17.94 13.45 -0.45
N PHE A 223 18.75 12.43 -0.61
CA PHE A 223 18.76 11.21 0.20
C PHE A 223 19.64 11.36 1.44
N ASP A 224 19.63 10.39 2.32
CA ASP A 224 20.34 10.39 3.60
C ASP A 224 20.11 11.71 4.38
N THR A 225 18.90 12.26 4.22
CA THR A 225 18.52 13.57 4.75
C THR A 225 17.24 13.43 5.58
N ARG A 226 17.39 13.45 6.91
CA ARG A 226 16.30 13.24 7.86
C ARG A 226 15.83 14.56 8.47
N LEU A 227 14.50 14.78 8.47
CA LEU A 227 13.87 15.89 9.20
C LEU A 227 14.13 15.74 10.71
N THR A 228 14.67 16.78 11.34
CA THR A 228 14.98 16.82 12.78
C THR A 228 14.21 17.90 13.53
N GLY A 229 13.53 18.83 12.84
CA GLY A 229 12.70 19.83 13.48
C GLY A 229 12.08 20.82 12.51
N LEU A 230 11.14 21.60 13.02
CA LEU A 230 10.52 22.73 12.33
C LEU A 230 11.13 24.02 12.87
N MET A 231 11.33 25.00 12.00
CA MET A 231 11.70 26.37 12.35
C MET A 231 10.42 27.21 12.23
N MET A 232 9.97 27.76 13.37
CA MET A 232 8.67 28.41 13.49
C MET A 232 8.81 29.84 13.98
N ARG A 233 7.96 30.74 13.48
CA ARG A 233 7.68 32.04 14.06
C ARG A 233 6.21 32.12 14.46
N GLY A 234 5.92 31.94 15.74
CA GLY A 234 4.54 31.74 16.18
C GLY A 234 3.97 30.45 15.61
N GLU A 235 2.87 30.55 14.88
CA GLU A 235 2.24 29.39 14.19
C GLU A 235 2.72 29.23 12.74
N SER A 236 3.55 30.14 12.21
CA SER A 236 3.97 30.10 10.80
C SER A 236 5.33 29.42 10.61
N MET A 237 5.45 28.65 9.55
CA MET A 237 6.68 28.00 9.13
C MET A 237 7.70 29.02 8.59
N GLU A 238 8.97 28.93 9.01
CA GLU A 238 10.11 29.65 8.42
C GLU A 238 11.13 28.70 7.78
N GLY A 239 11.04 27.42 8.09
CA GLY A 239 11.94 26.41 7.57
C GLY A 239 11.91 25.12 8.34
N ILE A 240 12.88 24.28 8.05
CA ILE A 240 13.11 23.01 8.73
C ILE A 240 14.57 22.83 9.08
N THR A 241 14.85 22.02 10.10
CA THR A 241 16.18 21.48 10.36
C THR A 241 16.25 20.03 9.90
N VAL A 242 17.37 19.67 9.29
CA VAL A 242 17.61 18.31 8.78
C VAL A 242 18.98 17.80 9.25
N LEU A 243 19.10 16.50 9.39
CA LEU A 243 20.38 15.81 9.58
C LEU A 243 20.79 15.20 8.23
N CYS A 244 21.94 15.64 7.71
CA CYS A 244 22.52 15.14 6.45
C CYS A 244 24.00 14.88 6.63
N GLY A 245 24.47 13.65 6.35
CA GLY A 245 25.89 13.31 6.51
C GLY A 245 26.45 13.46 7.92
N GLY A 246 25.61 13.41 8.95
CA GLY A 246 25.98 13.63 10.36
C GLY A 246 25.97 15.09 10.80
N GLU A 247 25.69 16.03 9.89
CA GLU A 247 25.60 17.47 10.17
C GLU A 247 24.17 17.97 10.15
N THR A 248 23.85 18.87 11.08
CA THR A 248 22.54 19.58 11.09
C THR A 248 22.59 20.77 10.14
N GLN A 249 21.61 20.84 9.25
CA GLN A 249 21.46 21.92 8.27
C GLN A 249 20.07 22.54 8.38
N GLU A 250 19.95 23.80 8.03
CA GLU A 250 18.68 24.52 7.93
C GLU A 250 18.27 24.66 6.46
N ILE A 251 16.97 24.46 6.19
CA ILE A 251 16.38 24.73 4.88
C ILE A 251 15.23 25.72 5.10
N ARG A 252 15.38 26.92 4.55
CA ARG A 252 14.34 27.92 4.58
C ARG A 252 13.20 27.57 3.65
N THR A 253 11.99 27.59 4.19
CA THR A 253 10.75 27.34 3.44
C THR A 253 9.54 27.76 4.28
N ASP A 254 8.53 28.28 3.62
CA ASP A 254 7.21 28.55 4.21
C ASP A 254 6.21 27.42 3.97
N THR A 255 6.61 26.37 3.24
CA THR A 255 5.71 25.30 2.81
C THR A 255 6.38 23.93 2.93
N VAL A 256 5.82 23.07 3.80
CA VAL A 256 6.31 21.71 4.04
C VAL A 256 5.19 20.69 3.85
N ILE A 257 5.36 19.78 2.90
CA ILE A 257 4.48 18.60 2.76
C ILE A 257 5.12 17.44 3.51
N LEU A 258 4.48 17.01 4.61
CA LEU A 258 4.99 16.01 5.54
C LEU A 258 4.47 14.61 5.17
N ALA A 259 5.23 13.83 4.42
CA ALA A 259 4.87 12.51 3.88
C ALA A 259 5.77 11.37 4.42
N ILE A 260 6.08 11.39 5.73
CA ILE A 260 7.11 10.58 6.39
C ILE A 260 6.75 9.09 6.64
N GLY A 261 5.53 8.66 6.27
CA GLY A 261 5.03 7.30 6.55
C GLY A 261 4.79 7.03 8.04
N HIS A 262 4.25 5.85 8.34
CA HIS A 262 3.82 5.50 9.70
C HIS A 262 4.95 5.01 10.63
N SER A 263 6.16 4.79 10.12
CA SER A 263 7.29 4.20 10.88
C SER A 263 8.28 5.22 11.43
N ALA A 264 8.19 6.50 11.04
CA ALA A 264 9.08 7.58 11.46
C ALA A 264 8.76 8.08 12.88
N ARG A 265 8.83 7.18 13.87
CA ARG A 265 8.43 7.42 15.27
C ARG A 265 9.24 8.53 15.94
N ASP A 266 10.54 8.60 15.64
CA ASP A 266 11.47 9.63 16.10
C ASP A 266 11.07 11.03 15.60
N THR A 267 10.74 11.14 14.32
CA THR A 267 10.26 12.40 13.73
C THR A 267 8.91 12.80 14.33
N MET A 268 7.96 11.84 14.47
CA MET A 268 6.67 12.12 15.12
C MET A 268 6.86 12.63 16.56
N GLN A 269 7.78 12.05 17.31
CA GLN A 269 8.10 12.45 18.67
C GLN A 269 8.67 13.88 18.73
N THR A 270 9.54 14.22 17.79
CA THR A 270 10.10 15.58 17.66
C THR A 270 9.02 16.59 17.32
N LEU A 271 8.17 16.30 16.33
CA LEU A 271 7.07 17.20 15.94
C LEU A 271 6.06 17.40 17.07
N PHE A 272 5.75 16.34 17.82
CA PHE A 272 4.88 16.43 19.00
C PHE A 272 5.48 17.37 20.07
N ARG A 273 6.78 17.25 20.37
CA ARG A 273 7.47 18.15 21.33
C ARG A 273 7.50 19.60 20.86
N GLN A 274 7.45 19.84 19.55
CA GLN A 274 7.36 21.17 18.95
C GLN A 274 5.92 21.71 18.86
N GLY A 275 4.93 21.01 19.44
CA GLY A 275 3.55 21.47 19.54
C GLY A 275 2.67 21.11 18.34
N VAL A 276 3.13 20.31 17.40
CA VAL A 276 2.26 19.79 16.32
C VAL A 276 1.19 18.90 16.94
N ARG A 277 -0.07 19.24 16.69
CA ARG A 277 -1.21 18.50 17.24
C ARG A 277 -1.25 17.07 16.68
N MET A 278 -1.44 16.11 17.58
CA MET A 278 -1.58 14.69 17.26
C MET A 278 -2.71 14.06 18.07
N GLU A 279 -3.33 13.04 17.50
CA GLU A 279 -4.42 12.31 18.13
C GLU A 279 -4.17 10.81 17.98
N GLN A 280 -4.58 10.02 18.98
CA GLN A 280 -4.58 8.57 18.88
C GLN A 280 -5.53 8.12 17.76
N LYS A 281 -5.16 7.07 17.06
CA LYS A 281 -5.95 6.49 15.97
C LYS A 281 -5.99 4.97 16.12
N PRO A 282 -7.17 4.34 15.97
CA PRO A 282 -7.27 2.88 15.90
C PRO A 282 -6.47 2.36 14.69
N PHE A 283 -5.89 1.18 14.86
CA PHE A 283 -5.17 0.46 13.81
C PHE A 283 -5.43 -1.04 13.94
N ALA A 284 -4.66 -1.89 13.29
CA ALA A 284 -4.76 -3.33 13.45
C ALA A 284 -3.37 -3.96 13.46
N MET A 285 -3.23 -5.07 14.17
CA MET A 285 -2.00 -5.83 14.24
C MET A 285 -2.27 -7.33 14.37
N GLY A 286 -1.26 -8.13 14.17
CA GLY A 286 -1.34 -9.56 14.29
C GLY A 286 -0.09 -10.25 13.77
N VAL A 287 -0.28 -11.15 12.85
CA VAL A 287 0.75 -12.03 12.29
C VAL A 287 0.68 -12.10 10.77
N ARG A 288 1.68 -12.70 10.15
CA ARG A 288 1.67 -13.07 8.74
C ARG A 288 1.36 -14.55 8.60
N ILE A 289 0.24 -14.89 7.93
CA ILE A 289 -0.12 -16.29 7.65
C ILE A 289 0.39 -16.70 6.28
N GLU A 290 1.01 -17.89 6.19
CA GLU A 290 1.50 -18.48 4.94
C GLU A 290 0.79 -19.81 4.65
N HIS A 291 0.42 -19.99 3.38
CA HIS A 291 -0.17 -21.22 2.84
C HIS A 291 0.52 -21.61 1.52
N PRO A 292 0.49 -22.87 1.08
CA PRO A 292 0.82 -23.21 -0.29
C PRO A 292 -0.07 -22.43 -1.28
N GLN A 293 0.53 -21.75 -2.26
CA GLN A 293 -0.24 -20.98 -3.25
C GLN A 293 -1.20 -21.87 -4.04
N ALA A 294 -0.81 -23.11 -4.32
CA ALA A 294 -1.66 -24.09 -5.01
C ALA A 294 -2.98 -24.35 -4.24
N LEU A 295 -2.91 -24.51 -2.91
CA LEU A 295 -4.09 -24.68 -2.06
C LEU A 295 -5.07 -23.50 -2.20
N ILE A 296 -4.54 -22.29 -2.15
CA ILE A 296 -5.34 -21.06 -2.31
C ILE A 296 -5.95 -20.97 -3.71
N SER A 297 -5.16 -21.26 -4.75
CA SER A 297 -5.64 -21.22 -6.14
C SER A 297 -6.72 -22.27 -6.41
N GLN A 298 -6.56 -23.48 -5.90
CA GLN A 298 -7.60 -24.54 -6.00
C GLN A 298 -8.87 -24.14 -5.25
N SER A 299 -8.73 -23.59 -4.04
CA SER A 299 -9.86 -23.13 -3.25
C SER A 299 -10.62 -21.99 -3.93
N GLN A 300 -9.95 -21.09 -4.63
CA GLN A 300 -10.56 -19.95 -5.32
C GLN A 300 -11.14 -20.30 -6.69
N TYR A 301 -10.43 -21.10 -7.49
CA TYR A 301 -10.77 -21.32 -8.90
C TYR A 301 -11.33 -22.74 -9.20
N GLY A 302 -11.37 -23.64 -8.21
CA GLY A 302 -11.83 -24.99 -8.43
C GLY A 302 -10.98 -25.74 -9.45
N LYS A 303 -11.61 -26.51 -10.33
CA LYS A 303 -10.91 -27.38 -11.30
C LYS A 303 -10.06 -26.63 -12.34
N CYS A 304 -10.37 -25.37 -12.62
CA CYS A 304 -9.65 -24.59 -13.65
C CYS A 304 -8.46 -23.78 -13.09
N TRP A 305 -8.04 -24.01 -11.84
CA TRP A 305 -6.98 -23.25 -11.19
C TRP A 305 -5.62 -23.24 -11.93
N THR A 306 -5.36 -24.24 -12.78
CA THR A 306 -4.16 -24.32 -13.63
C THR A 306 -4.32 -23.65 -14.99
N HIS A 307 -5.48 -23.04 -15.28
CA HIS A 307 -5.72 -22.41 -16.58
C HIS A 307 -4.75 -21.25 -16.80
N PRO A 308 -4.03 -21.18 -17.95
CA PRO A 308 -2.95 -20.21 -18.17
C PRO A 308 -3.40 -18.74 -18.16
N ALA A 309 -4.68 -18.47 -18.40
CA ALA A 309 -5.24 -17.11 -18.33
C ALA A 309 -5.50 -16.65 -16.88
N LEU A 310 -5.47 -17.55 -15.89
CA LEU A 310 -5.62 -17.24 -14.48
C LEU A 310 -4.24 -17.00 -13.87
N LYS A 311 -4.10 -15.91 -13.13
CA LYS A 311 -2.91 -15.64 -12.31
C LYS A 311 -3.07 -16.29 -10.93
N ALA A 312 -2.01 -16.32 -10.12
CA ALA A 312 -2.07 -16.78 -8.73
C ALA A 312 -3.25 -16.12 -8.01
N ALA A 313 -4.08 -16.97 -7.36
CA ALA A 313 -5.28 -16.50 -6.70
C ALA A 313 -4.95 -15.66 -5.47
N ASP A 314 -5.76 -14.64 -5.24
CA ASP A 314 -5.75 -13.83 -4.02
C ASP A 314 -7.06 -14.02 -3.24
N TYR A 315 -7.05 -13.56 -1.99
CA TYR A 315 -8.24 -13.53 -1.14
C TYR A 315 -8.31 -12.26 -0.29
N LYS A 316 -9.52 -11.94 0.15
CA LYS A 316 -9.79 -10.93 1.17
C LYS A 316 -10.89 -11.46 2.07
N LEU A 317 -10.56 -11.76 3.32
CA LEU A 317 -11.44 -12.36 4.31
C LEU A 317 -11.61 -11.39 5.48
N ALA A 318 -12.80 -11.35 6.05
CA ALA A 318 -13.06 -10.55 7.24
C ALA A 318 -14.18 -11.19 8.06
N VAL A 319 -14.04 -11.14 9.36
CA VAL A 319 -15.03 -11.57 10.34
C VAL A 319 -15.10 -10.56 11.49
N HIS A 320 -16.19 -10.52 12.19
CA HIS A 320 -16.32 -9.78 13.45
C HIS A 320 -16.42 -10.77 14.60
N THR A 321 -15.66 -10.51 15.64
CA THR A 321 -15.69 -11.27 16.87
C THR A 321 -16.92 -10.92 17.70
N PRO A 322 -17.30 -11.72 18.71
CA PRO A 322 -18.49 -11.45 19.53
C PRO A 322 -18.44 -10.09 20.25
N ASP A 323 -17.25 -9.58 20.60
CA ASP A 323 -17.03 -8.26 21.19
C ASP A 323 -17.01 -7.11 20.16
N GLY A 324 -17.28 -7.42 18.88
CA GLY A 324 -17.37 -6.46 17.79
C GLY A 324 -16.03 -6.00 17.22
N ARG A 325 -14.89 -6.65 17.56
CA ARG A 325 -13.60 -6.39 16.88
C ARG A 325 -13.61 -7.00 15.49
N GLY A 326 -12.96 -6.32 14.56
CA GLY A 326 -12.72 -6.86 13.22
C GLY A 326 -11.45 -7.72 13.22
N THR A 327 -11.54 -8.97 12.73
CA THR A 327 -10.40 -9.80 12.36
C THR A 327 -10.43 -9.98 10.85
N TYR A 328 -9.34 -9.64 10.16
CA TYR A 328 -9.34 -9.62 8.69
C TYR A 328 -7.96 -9.87 8.10
N THR A 329 -7.98 -10.32 6.84
CA THR A 329 -6.76 -10.44 6.04
C THR A 329 -6.44 -9.12 5.36
N PHE A 330 -5.17 -8.76 5.33
CA PHE A 330 -4.70 -7.52 4.75
C PHE A 330 -3.43 -7.74 3.93
N CYS A 331 -3.24 -6.94 2.88
CA CYS A 331 -2.05 -7.00 2.02
C CYS A 331 -1.62 -8.45 1.69
N MET A 332 -2.59 -9.28 1.25
CA MET A 332 -2.32 -10.66 0.82
C MET A 332 -1.41 -10.64 -0.41
N CYS A 333 -0.32 -11.38 -0.37
CA CYS A 333 0.73 -11.46 -1.39
C CYS A 333 0.71 -12.85 -2.04
N PRO A 334 0.05 -13.02 -3.20
CA PRO A 334 0.06 -14.29 -3.93
C PRO A 334 1.45 -14.62 -4.43
N GLY A 335 1.86 -15.89 -4.36
CA GLY A 335 3.17 -16.34 -4.80
C GLY A 335 4.29 -15.47 -4.24
N GLY A 336 4.20 -15.11 -2.96
CA GLY A 336 5.06 -14.11 -2.33
C GLY A 336 5.80 -14.63 -1.11
N GLU A 337 6.57 -13.75 -0.50
CA GLU A 337 7.44 -14.04 0.64
C GLU A 337 7.07 -13.16 1.83
N VAL A 338 7.22 -13.68 3.05
CA VAL A 338 7.27 -12.89 4.28
C VAL A 338 8.65 -12.25 4.41
N ILE A 339 8.70 -10.96 4.73
CA ILE A 339 9.95 -10.20 4.79
C ILE A 339 10.16 -9.50 6.13
N ALA A 340 11.42 -9.27 6.47
CA ALA A 340 11.80 -8.47 7.61
C ALA A 340 11.54 -6.99 7.34
N ALA A 341 10.65 -6.39 8.14
CA ALA A 341 10.21 -5.00 8.00
C ALA A 341 10.55 -4.12 9.21
N ALA A 342 11.48 -4.57 10.05
CA ALA A 342 12.01 -3.78 11.15
C ALA A 342 12.69 -2.49 10.66
N SER A 343 12.57 -1.41 11.44
CA SER A 343 13.26 -0.14 11.19
C SER A 343 13.91 0.44 12.44
N GLN A 344 13.85 -0.28 13.54
CA GLN A 344 14.45 0.12 14.82
C GLN A 344 15.22 -1.07 15.41
N PRO A 345 16.39 -0.83 16.05
CA PRO A 345 17.13 -1.88 16.74
C PRO A 345 16.27 -2.60 17.76
N ASP A 346 16.55 -3.89 17.99
CA ASP A 346 15.88 -4.72 19.01
C ASP A 346 14.35 -4.81 18.88
N GLY A 347 13.83 -4.63 17.69
CA GLY A 347 12.40 -4.77 17.42
C GLY A 347 12.15 -5.52 16.14
N LEU A 348 11.28 -6.52 16.19
CA LEU A 348 10.92 -7.34 15.04
C LEU A 348 9.56 -6.91 14.50
N CYS A 349 9.50 -6.72 13.20
CA CYS A 349 8.26 -6.54 12.48
C CYS A 349 8.36 -7.27 11.14
N VAL A 350 7.30 -7.95 10.74
CA VAL A 350 7.21 -8.63 9.45
C VAL A 350 6.24 -7.91 8.51
N ASN A 351 6.41 -8.13 7.22
CA ASN A 351 5.48 -7.73 6.18
C ASN A 351 5.53 -8.78 5.06
N GLY A 352 4.84 -8.57 3.96
CA GLY A 352 4.88 -9.44 2.80
C GLY A 352 5.18 -8.69 1.52
N MET A 353 5.80 -9.39 0.58
CA MET A 353 6.02 -8.90 -0.77
C MET A 353 5.75 -9.98 -1.81
N SER A 354 5.56 -9.58 -3.06
CA SER A 354 5.57 -10.45 -4.23
C SER A 354 6.31 -9.79 -5.38
N TYR A 355 6.91 -10.60 -6.21
CA TYR A 355 7.37 -10.18 -7.54
C TYR A 355 6.18 -10.02 -8.48
N HIS A 356 6.38 -9.33 -9.60
CA HIS A 356 5.33 -9.15 -10.60
C HIS A 356 4.71 -10.48 -11.07
N ALA A 357 5.55 -11.49 -11.28
CA ALA A 357 5.12 -12.81 -11.75
C ALA A 357 4.26 -13.59 -10.74
N ARG A 358 4.37 -13.29 -9.43
CA ARG A 358 3.66 -14.01 -8.35
C ARG A 358 3.82 -15.54 -8.43
N ALA A 359 5.03 -16.00 -8.74
CA ALA A 359 5.35 -17.39 -9.04
C ALA A 359 5.97 -18.16 -7.85
N GLY A 360 5.97 -17.58 -6.66
CA GLY A 360 6.47 -18.26 -5.45
C GLY A 360 5.54 -19.38 -4.99
N GLU A 361 6.09 -20.31 -4.21
CA GLU A 361 5.37 -21.49 -3.72
C GLU A 361 4.29 -21.14 -2.69
N ASN A 362 4.50 -20.08 -1.89
CA ASN A 362 3.58 -19.68 -0.85
C ASN A 362 2.75 -18.46 -1.23
N ALA A 363 1.52 -18.46 -0.77
CA ALA A 363 0.69 -17.27 -0.59
C ALA A 363 0.86 -16.79 0.84
N ASN A 364 1.00 -15.49 1.07
CA ASN A 364 1.00 -14.97 2.44
C ASN A 364 0.08 -13.76 2.59
N SER A 365 -0.42 -13.54 3.80
CA SER A 365 -1.27 -12.40 4.12
C SER A 365 -1.07 -11.97 5.57
N ALA A 366 -1.14 -10.69 5.85
CA ALA A 366 -1.40 -10.25 7.20
C ALA A 366 -2.75 -10.83 7.66
N LEU A 367 -2.81 -11.35 8.87
CA LEU A 367 -4.02 -11.69 9.61
C LEU A 367 -4.05 -10.79 10.84
N LEU A 368 -4.94 -9.81 10.82
CA LEU A 368 -4.93 -8.68 11.73
C LEU A 368 -6.20 -8.61 12.57
N VAL A 369 -6.03 -8.16 13.80
CA VAL A 369 -7.09 -7.86 14.77
C VAL A 369 -7.13 -6.35 14.99
N GLY A 370 -8.33 -5.77 15.03
CA GLY A 370 -8.54 -4.37 15.30
C GLY A 370 -8.08 -3.98 16.71
N VAL A 371 -7.29 -2.91 16.80
CA VAL A 371 -6.76 -2.35 18.05
C VAL A 371 -7.32 -0.95 18.22
N ARG A 372 -7.86 -0.67 19.40
CA ARG A 372 -8.51 0.60 19.76
C ARG A 372 -7.57 1.43 20.65
N PRO A 373 -7.74 2.76 20.71
CA PRO A 373 -6.97 3.60 21.62
C PRO A 373 -6.99 3.14 23.09
N GLU A 374 -8.12 2.61 23.55
CA GLU A 374 -8.28 2.10 24.92
C GLU A 374 -7.35 0.92 25.23
N ASP A 375 -6.91 0.18 24.20
CA ASP A 375 -5.99 -0.95 24.37
C ASP A 375 -4.55 -0.50 24.63
N PHE A 376 -4.20 0.78 24.38
CA PHE A 376 -2.84 1.29 24.60
C PHE A 376 -2.52 1.54 26.08
N GLY A 377 -3.55 1.66 26.93
CA GLY A 377 -3.40 1.86 28.37
C GLY A 377 -2.88 3.23 28.80
N ASP A 378 -2.85 4.22 27.87
CA ASP A 378 -2.37 5.58 28.10
C ASP A 378 -3.06 6.54 27.11
N ASP A 379 -3.47 7.72 27.57
CA ASP A 379 -4.13 8.75 26.76
C ASP A 379 -3.14 9.61 25.95
N HIS A 380 -1.84 9.41 26.12
CA HIS A 380 -0.82 10.16 25.39
C HIS A 380 -0.95 9.91 23.87
N PRO A 381 -0.96 10.96 23.00
CA PRO A 381 -1.15 10.81 21.57
C PRO A 381 -0.23 9.79 20.87
N LEU A 382 0.96 9.57 21.40
CA LEU A 382 1.96 8.64 20.86
C LEU A 382 1.95 7.26 21.58
N ALA A 383 1.01 6.99 22.49
CA ALA A 383 0.94 5.72 23.24
C ALA A 383 0.90 4.49 22.32
N GLY A 384 0.18 4.58 21.19
CA GLY A 384 0.12 3.50 20.21
C GLY A 384 1.50 3.10 19.64
N PHE A 385 2.43 4.05 19.46
CA PHE A 385 3.80 3.74 19.06
C PHE A 385 4.59 3.01 20.15
N VAL A 386 4.40 3.41 21.42
CA VAL A 386 5.05 2.77 22.56
C VAL A 386 4.54 1.34 22.67
N TRP A 387 3.24 1.15 22.56
CA TRP A 387 2.60 -0.16 22.61
C TRP A 387 3.06 -1.09 21.48
N GLN A 388 3.06 -0.61 20.22
CA GLN A 388 3.64 -1.37 19.09
C GLN A 388 5.08 -1.77 19.38
N ARG A 389 5.89 -0.84 19.89
CA ARG A 389 7.31 -1.07 20.18
C ARG A 389 7.52 -2.17 21.21
N SER A 390 6.72 -2.22 22.26
CA SER A 390 6.82 -3.26 23.29
C SER A 390 6.59 -4.66 22.74
N ILE A 391 5.63 -4.82 21.83
CA ILE A 391 5.31 -6.07 21.15
C ILE A 391 6.42 -6.46 20.16
N GLU A 392 6.92 -5.50 19.37
CA GLU A 392 8.05 -5.73 18.47
C GLU A 392 9.31 -6.20 19.21
N GLN A 393 9.58 -5.65 20.40
CA GLN A 393 10.68 -6.07 21.26
C GLN A 393 10.46 -7.45 21.89
N ALA A 394 9.23 -7.77 22.31
CA ALA A 394 8.89 -9.09 22.80
C ALA A 394 9.08 -10.16 21.72
N ALA A 395 8.63 -9.89 20.48
CA ALA A 395 8.82 -10.79 19.36
C ALA A 395 10.31 -10.96 19.00
N PHE A 396 11.11 -9.88 19.06
CA PHE A 396 12.54 -9.95 18.82
C PHE A 396 13.25 -10.85 19.83
N ARG A 397 12.90 -10.74 21.13
CA ARG A 397 13.45 -11.63 22.17
C ARG A 397 12.99 -13.08 21.98
N LEU A 398 11.70 -13.29 21.65
CA LEU A 398 11.15 -14.62 21.42
C LEU A 398 11.81 -15.34 20.23
N GLY A 399 12.18 -14.59 19.18
CA GLY A 399 12.96 -15.07 18.05
C GLY A 399 14.44 -15.33 18.36
N GLY A 400 14.91 -15.07 19.57
CA GLY A 400 16.30 -15.26 19.98
C GLY A 400 17.27 -14.19 19.47
N GLY A 401 16.76 -13.03 19.01
CA GLY A 401 17.56 -11.95 18.44
C GLY A 401 17.97 -12.18 17.00
N GLY A 402 18.83 -11.31 16.45
CA GLY A 402 19.32 -11.42 15.06
C GLY A 402 18.21 -11.34 14.01
N TYR A 403 17.07 -10.75 14.36
CA TYR A 403 15.87 -10.60 13.51
C TYR A 403 15.25 -11.92 13.02
N LYS A 404 15.53 -13.04 13.67
CA LYS A 404 14.76 -14.26 13.45
C LYS A 404 13.34 -14.09 13.97
N ALA A 405 12.36 -14.53 13.20
CA ALA A 405 10.95 -14.35 13.56
C ALA A 405 10.40 -15.56 14.35
N PRO A 406 9.64 -15.34 15.42
CA PRO A 406 8.87 -16.41 16.03
C PRO A 406 7.80 -16.89 15.06
N VAL A 407 7.65 -18.22 14.95
CA VAL A 407 6.66 -18.84 14.06
C VAL A 407 5.88 -19.91 14.81
N GLN A 408 4.58 -19.97 14.55
CA GLN A 408 3.68 -20.98 15.12
C GLN A 408 2.82 -21.60 14.01
N ARG A 409 2.61 -22.92 14.04
CA ARG A 409 1.67 -23.58 13.14
C ARG A 409 0.23 -23.22 13.55
N VAL A 410 -0.65 -23.13 12.56
CA VAL A 410 -2.08 -22.86 12.81
C VAL A 410 -2.69 -23.90 13.75
N GLU A 411 -2.41 -25.19 13.52
CA GLU A 411 -2.90 -26.24 14.41
C GLU A 411 -2.47 -26.05 15.87
N ASP A 412 -1.21 -25.68 16.08
CA ASP A 412 -0.67 -25.52 17.44
C ASP A 412 -1.28 -24.29 18.14
N LEU A 413 -1.45 -23.16 17.43
CA LEU A 413 -2.17 -22.00 17.95
C LEU A 413 -3.61 -22.35 18.33
N LEU A 414 -4.34 -23.07 17.47
CA LEU A 414 -5.75 -23.44 17.72
C LEU A 414 -5.92 -24.39 18.91
N HIS A 415 -4.87 -25.12 19.31
CA HIS A 415 -4.84 -26.04 20.45
C HIS A 415 -4.03 -25.52 21.65
N ASP A 416 -3.71 -24.23 21.69
CA ASP A 416 -3.01 -23.57 22.80
C ASP A 416 -1.67 -24.21 23.18
N ARG A 417 -0.89 -24.62 22.21
CA ARG A 417 0.42 -25.22 22.42
C ARG A 417 1.51 -24.55 21.58
N ALA A 418 2.72 -24.55 22.09
CA ALA A 418 3.89 -24.06 21.36
C ALA A 418 4.20 -24.97 20.16
N THR A 419 4.62 -24.39 19.04
CA THR A 419 5.20 -25.15 17.94
C THR A 419 6.62 -25.55 18.31
N THR A 420 6.94 -26.83 18.15
CA THR A 420 8.29 -27.37 18.36
C THR A 420 8.92 -27.86 17.06
N ARG A 421 8.10 -28.13 16.05
CA ARG A 421 8.50 -28.63 14.73
C ARG A 421 7.59 -28.08 13.65
N LEU A 422 8.16 -27.67 12.53
CA LEU A 422 7.42 -27.28 11.34
C LEU A 422 6.86 -28.51 10.61
N GLY A 423 5.76 -28.32 9.89
CA GLY A 423 5.15 -29.33 9.02
C GLY A 423 5.61 -29.19 7.57
N ASP A 424 4.69 -29.45 6.63
CA ASP A 424 4.99 -29.44 5.19
C ASP A 424 5.19 -28.03 4.62
N VAL A 425 4.53 -27.02 5.19
CA VAL A 425 4.68 -25.62 4.76
C VAL A 425 6.01 -25.07 5.25
N GLN A 426 6.86 -24.64 4.30
CA GLN A 426 8.16 -24.07 4.62
C GLN A 426 8.04 -22.53 4.72
N PRO A 427 8.65 -21.90 5.73
CA PRO A 427 8.61 -20.45 5.88
C PRO A 427 9.44 -19.76 4.80
N THR A 428 8.94 -18.64 4.30
CA THR A 428 9.66 -17.82 3.30
C THR A 428 10.50 -16.71 3.93
N TYR A 429 10.37 -16.47 5.23
CA TYR A 429 11.10 -15.43 5.96
C TYR A 429 12.60 -15.71 6.03
N ARG A 430 13.42 -14.89 5.37
CA ARG A 430 14.83 -15.20 5.11
C ARG A 430 15.79 -15.04 6.29
N PRO A 431 15.66 -14.06 7.20
CA PRO A 431 16.51 -14.03 8.40
C PRO A 431 16.42 -15.31 9.24
N GLY A 432 15.41 -16.14 8.95
CA GLY A 432 15.13 -17.40 9.60
C GLY A 432 14.03 -17.27 10.65
N VAL A 433 13.45 -18.42 10.99
CA VAL A 433 12.35 -18.50 11.97
C VAL A 433 12.74 -19.35 13.16
N VAL A 434 12.06 -19.12 14.29
CA VAL A 434 12.17 -19.91 15.51
C VAL A 434 10.78 -20.42 15.88
N PRO A 435 10.54 -21.76 15.87
CA PRO A 435 9.30 -22.31 16.37
C PRO A 435 9.05 -21.86 17.81
N ALA A 436 7.85 -21.33 18.08
CA ALA A 436 7.54 -20.68 19.34
C ALA A 436 6.04 -20.75 19.66
N ASP A 437 5.68 -20.15 20.79
CA ASP A 437 4.31 -19.83 21.18
C ASP A 437 4.10 -18.32 21.09
N LEU A 438 3.28 -17.87 20.16
CA LEU A 438 3.03 -16.44 19.92
C LEU A 438 2.30 -15.75 21.10
N ARG A 439 1.71 -16.50 22.04
CA ARG A 439 1.18 -15.94 23.28
C ARG A 439 2.26 -15.26 24.13
N ALA A 440 3.53 -15.62 23.95
CA ALA A 440 4.63 -14.99 24.65
C ALA A 440 4.96 -13.56 24.16
N CYS A 441 4.42 -13.13 23.02
CA CYS A 441 4.69 -11.79 22.49
C CYS A 441 3.45 -11.00 22.04
N LEU A 442 2.30 -11.65 21.89
CA LEU A 442 1.04 -10.99 21.52
C LEU A 442 0.09 -10.93 22.71
N PRO A 443 -0.69 -9.85 22.88
CA PRO A 443 -1.76 -9.77 23.88
C PRO A 443 -2.81 -10.88 23.73
N ASP A 444 -3.38 -11.34 24.84
CA ASP A 444 -4.34 -12.45 24.87
C ASP A 444 -5.55 -12.21 23.97
N PHE A 445 -6.11 -10.99 23.92
CA PHE A 445 -7.26 -10.69 23.07
C PHE A 445 -6.93 -10.84 21.58
N ILE A 446 -5.69 -10.51 21.18
CA ILE A 446 -5.24 -10.71 19.79
C ILE A 446 -5.18 -12.19 19.46
N ILE A 447 -4.61 -13.01 20.36
CA ILE A 447 -4.52 -14.47 20.19
C ILE A 447 -5.92 -15.08 20.04
N GLU A 448 -6.86 -14.75 20.94
CA GLU A 448 -8.21 -15.30 20.90
C GLU A 448 -8.98 -14.85 19.64
N ASP A 449 -8.83 -13.60 19.24
CA ASP A 449 -9.45 -13.11 18.01
C ASP A 449 -8.82 -13.71 16.73
N LEU A 450 -7.52 -13.97 16.72
CA LEU A 450 -6.85 -14.71 15.63
C LEU A 450 -7.40 -16.15 15.55
N LYS A 451 -7.52 -16.87 16.67
CA LYS A 451 -8.08 -18.23 16.72
C LYS A 451 -9.52 -18.27 16.21
N PHE A 452 -10.35 -17.32 16.67
CA PHE A 452 -11.72 -17.15 16.17
C PHE A 452 -11.75 -16.86 14.68
N GLY A 453 -10.92 -15.91 14.24
CA GLY A 453 -10.82 -15.50 12.85
C GLY A 453 -10.45 -16.65 11.92
N ILE A 454 -9.40 -17.40 12.24
CA ILE A 454 -8.92 -18.54 11.45
C ILE A 454 -10.04 -19.58 11.25
N ARG A 455 -10.73 -19.99 12.35
CA ARG A 455 -11.82 -20.97 12.27
C ARG A 455 -12.98 -20.49 11.40
N ARG A 456 -13.34 -19.20 11.48
CA ARG A 456 -14.45 -18.65 10.70
C ARG A 456 -14.08 -18.40 9.24
N MET A 457 -12.85 -18.01 8.96
CA MET A 457 -12.35 -17.76 7.61
C MET A 457 -12.16 -19.04 6.81
N ASP A 458 -11.91 -20.18 7.47
CA ASP A 458 -11.87 -21.48 6.80
C ASP A 458 -13.21 -21.85 6.14
N GLY A 459 -14.32 -21.44 6.73
CA GLY A 459 -15.64 -21.54 6.12
C GLY A 459 -15.86 -20.65 4.89
N GLN A 460 -15.07 -19.56 4.75
CA GLN A 460 -15.12 -18.66 3.58
C GLN A 460 -14.13 -19.07 2.49
N LEU A 461 -12.97 -19.62 2.89
CA LEU A 461 -11.90 -20.10 2.01
C LEU A 461 -11.40 -21.44 2.55
N HIS A 462 -11.88 -22.53 1.99
CA HIS A 462 -11.53 -23.87 2.42
C HIS A 462 -10.02 -24.10 2.40
N GLY A 463 -9.47 -24.56 3.52
CA GLY A 463 -8.04 -24.76 3.74
C GLY A 463 -7.32 -23.53 4.34
N PHE A 464 -8.05 -22.46 4.70
CA PHE A 464 -7.44 -21.33 5.40
C PHE A 464 -6.92 -21.72 6.80
N ALA A 465 -7.59 -22.65 7.49
CA ALA A 465 -7.14 -23.25 8.74
C ALA A 465 -6.27 -24.51 8.53
N HIS A 466 -5.52 -24.60 7.41
CA HIS A 466 -4.63 -25.72 7.15
C HIS A 466 -3.70 -25.96 8.36
N PRO A 467 -3.58 -27.18 8.88
CA PRO A 467 -2.82 -27.45 10.11
C PRO A 467 -1.38 -26.95 10.08
N ASP A 468 -0.72 -27.10 8.95
CA ASP A 468 0.66 -26.70 8.75
C ASP A 468 0.86 -25.27 8.24
N ALA A 469 -0.23 -24.51 8.01
CA ALA A 469 -0.09 -23.08 7.70
C ALA A 469 0.70 -22.39 8.81
N LEU A 470 1.56 -21.44 8.43
CA LEU A 470 2.50 -20.81 9.34
C LEU A 470 2.04 -19.40 9.72
N LEU A 471 2.13 -19.09 11.00
CA LEU A 471 1.86 -17.78 11.57
C LEU A 471 3.20 -17.17 11.99
N THR A 472 3.72 -16.25 11.20
CA THR A 472 4.99 -15.56 11.48
C THR A 472 4.70 -14.23 12.19
N GLY A 473 5.20 -14.07 13.40
CA GLY A 473 4.97 -12.88 14.23
C GLY A 473 6.13 -11.90 14.16
N VAL A 474 5.86 -10.61 14.31
CA VAL A 474 4.58 -9.91 14.47
C VAL A 474 4.40 -8.90 13.35
N GLU A 475 3.18 -8.69 12.85
CA GLU A 475 2.87 -7.59 11.95
C GLU A 475 2.13 -6.50 12.72
N THR A 476 2.85 -5.45 13.13
CA THR A 476 2.38 -4.38 14.02
C THR A 476 2.09 -3.08 13.29
N ARG A 477 2.52 -2.96 12.03
CA ARG A 477 2.57 -1.70 11.29
C ARG A 477 1.66 -1.69 10.07
N SER A 478 0.43 -2.14 10.24
CA SER A 478 -0.58 -2.13 9.17
C SER A 478 -1.06 -0.72 8.81
N SER A 479 -1.00 0.22 9.75
CA SER A 479 -1.28 1.66 9.56
C SER A 479 -0.74 2.48 10.73
N SER A 480 -0.76 3.82 10.60
CA SER A 480 -0.35 4.72 11.68
C SER A 480 -1.29 4.61 12.88
N PRO A 481 -0.78 4.50 14.12
CA PRO A 481 -1.57 4.61 15.35
C PRO A 481 -1.86 6.06 15.76
N VAL A 482 -1.39 7.01 14.96
CA VAL A 482 -1.49 8.46 15.21
C VAL A 482 -2.12 9.14 14.01
N ARG A 483 -2.88 10.20 14.25
CA ARG A 483 -3.37 11.14 13.25
C ARG A 483 -2.83 12.53 13.55
N LEU A 484 -2.42 13.24 12.51
CA LEU A 484 -2.10 14.68 12.54
C LEU A 484 -3.32 15.44 12.02
N PRO A 485 -4.15 16.04 12.87
CA PRO A 485 -5.33 16.80 12.42
C PRO A 485 -4.95 17.90 11.45
N ARG A 486 -5.73 18.00 10.37
CA ARG A 486 -5.55 19.03 9.34
C ARG A 486 -6.88 19.61 8.92
N ASN A 487 -6.90 20.85 8.52
CA ASN A 487 -8.06 21.51 7.95
C ASN A 487 -8.51 20.77 6.67
N ARG A 488 -9.82 20.60 6.48
CA ARG A 488 -10.37 19.83 5.36
C ARG A 488 -10.29 20.53 4.01
N GLU A 489 -10.24 21.86 4.01
CA GLU A 489 -10.19 22.69 2.81
C GLU A 489 -8.76 23.00 2.41
N THR A 490 -7.97 23.53 3.35
CA THR A 490 -6.58 23.92 3.10
C THR A 490 -5.58 22.78 3.17
N LEU A 491 -5.93 21.65 3.80
CA LEU A 491 -5.07 20.50 4.13
C LEU A 491 -3.86 20.86 5.00
N MET A 492 -3.78 22.08 5.55
CA MET A 492 -2.77 22.47 6.52
C MET A 492 -3.00 21.83 7.88
N ALA A 493 -1.94 21.55 8.61
CA ALA A 493 -2.00 21.09 10.00
C ALA A 493 -2.70 22.16 10.87
N GLU A 494 -3.46 21.68 11.86
CA GLU A 494 -4.02 22.61 12.84
C GLU A 494 -2.90 23.28 13.64
N ARG A 495 -2.96 24.61 13.76
CA ARG A 495 -2.00 25.48 14.47
C ARG A 495 -0.57 25.51 13.91
N VAL A 496 -0.37 25.07 12.66
CA VAL A 496 0.93 25.21 12.00
C VAL A 496 0.70 25.59 10.53
N ASP A 497 0.76 26.88 10.27
CA ASP A 497 0.61 27.43 8.92
C ASP A 497 1.80 27.03 8.05
N GLY A 498 1.53 26.56 6.84
CA GLY A 498 2.55 26.07 5.90
C GLY A 498 2.97 24.62 6.07
N LEU A 499 2.46 23.90 7.10
CA LEU A 499 2.67 22.46 7.26
C LEU A 499 1.49 21.68 6.70
N TYR A 500 1.74 20.75 5.77
CA TYR A 500 0.75 19.92 5.10
C TYR A 500 0.97 18.43 5.39
N PRO A 501 0.34 17.85 6.43
CA PRO A 501 0.43 16.42 6.71
C PRO A 501 -0.20 15.60 5.60
N ALA A 502 0.55 14.64 5.03
CA ALA A 502 0.11 13.84 3.90
C ALA A 502 0.36 12.33 4.09
N GLY A 503 -0.45 11.53 3.43
CA GLY A 503 -0.27 10.10 3.31
C GLY A 503 -0.60 9.29 4.56
N GLU A 504 -0.01 8.12 4.65
CA GLU A 504 -0.31 7.13 5.69
C GLU A 504 0.21 7.54 7.07
N GLY A 505 1.38 8.17 7.13
CA GLY A 505 1.96 8.65 8.39
C GLY A 505 1.10 9.68 9.09
N ALA A 506 0.46 10.55 8.34
CA ALA A 506 -0.47 11.54 8.85
C ALA A 506 -1.86 10.96 9.22
N GLY A 507 -2.10 9.68 8.94
CA GLY A 507 -3.34 8.98 9.30
C GLY A 507 -4.52 9.15 8.34
N PHE A 508 -4.28 9.60 7.08
CA PHE A 508 -5.33 9.89 6.09
C PHE A 508 -5.41 8.91 4.93
N ALA A 509 -4.35 8.17 4.67
CA ALA A 509 -4.31 7.20 3.57
C ALA A 509 -3.82 5.84 4.07
N GLY A 510 -4.08 4.79 3.29
CA GLY A 510 -3.57 3.44 3.51
C GLY A 510 -3.32 2.77 2.17
N GLY A 511 -2.05 2.50 1.87
CA GLY A 511 -1.60 1.90 0.62
C GLY A 511 -1.20 2.91 -0.48
N ILE A 512 -0.59 2.38 -1.54
CA ILE A 512 0.13 3.16 -2.56
C ILE A 512 -0.74 4.21 -3.25
N VAL A 513 -1.89 3.81 -3.80
CA VAL A 513 -2.74 4.71 -4.60
C VAL A 513 -3.41 5.78 -3.75
N SER A 514 -3.92 5.43 -2.57
CA SER A 514 -4.53 6.42 -1.68
C SER A 514 -3.52 7.43 -1.17
N ALA A 515 -2.29 7.00 -0.85
CA ALA A 515 -1.21 7.89 -0.45
C ALA A 515 -0.78 8.81 -1.61
N ALA A 516 -0.67 8.29 -2.84
CA ALA A 516 -0.37 9.06 -4.03
C ALA A 516 -1.45 10.13 -4.32
N VAL A 517 -2.74 9.74 -4.24
CA VAL A 517 -3.87 10.67 -4.39
C VAL A 517 -3.81 11.78 -3.34
N ASP A 518 -3.54 11.43 -2.08
CA ASP A 518 -3.43 12.40 -1.00
C ASP A 518 -2.24 13.36 -1.21
N GLY A 519 -1.10 12.84 -1.70
CA GLY A 519 0.05 13.65 -2.09
C GLY A 519 -0.27 14.65 -3.20
N ILE A 520 -0.98 14.23 -4.26
CA ILE A 520 -1.45 15.15 -5.32
C ILE A 520 -2.37 16.22 -4.74
N GLN A 521 -3.35 15.83 -3.92
CA GLN A 521 -4.31 16.77 -3.31
C GLN A 521 -3.60 17.80 -2.42
N THR A 522 -2.64 17.36 -1.63
CA THR A 522 -1.87 18.21 -0.73
C THR A 522 -0.99 19.21 -1.52
N ALA A 523 -0.35 18.75 -2.60
CA ALA A 523 0.40 19.63 -3.49
C ALA A 523 -0.50 20.66 -4.20
N LEU A 524 -1.70 20.23 -4.65
CA LEU A 524 -2.69 21.15 -5.23
C LEU A 524 -3.15 22.20 -4.21
N ALA A 525 -3.37 21.80 -2.94
CA ALA A 525 -3.73 22.74 -1.88
C ALA A 525 -2.62 23.78 -1.64
N ALA A 526 -1.36 23.34 -1.59
CA ALA A 526 -0.23 24.25 -1.48
C ALA A 526 -0.13 25.21 -2.69
N LEU A 527 -0.31 24.69 -3.92
CA LEU A 527 -0.34 25.50 -5.14
C LEU A 527 -1.47 26.54 -5.12
N HIS A 528 -2.66 26.18 -4.67
CA HIS A 528 -3.79 27.11 -4.55
C HIS A 528 -3.56 28.18 -3.48
N HIS A 529 -2.90 27.84 -2.38
CA HIS A 529 -2.56 28.80 -1.33
C HIS A 529 -1.59 29.89 -1.82
N HIS A 530 -0.67 29.52 -2.70
CA HIS A 530 0.34 30.42 -3.29
C HIS A 530 0.00 30.82 -4.75
N ALA A 531 -1.28 30.68 -5.17
CA ALA A 531 -1.71 31.01 -6.54
C ALA A 531 -1.53 32.51 -6.84
N GLU A 532 -1.06 32.82 -8.07
CA GLU A 532 -0.90 34.18 -8.59
C GLU A 532 -2.26 34.84 -8.89
#